data_27d1aff5d523a8889ca1ea9095682053
#
_entry.id   27d1aff5d523a8889ca1ea9095682053
#
_cell.length_a   1.000
_cell.length_b   1.000
_cell.length_c   1.000
_cell.angle_alpha   90.00
_cell.angle_beta   90.00
_cell.angle_gamma   90.00
#
_symmetry.space_group_name_H-M   'P 1'
#
loop_
_entity.id
_entity.type
_entity.pdbx_description
1 polymer ?
#
loop_
_entity_poly.entity_id
_entity_poly.type
_entity_poly.pdbx_seq_one_letter_code
_entity_poly.pdbx_strand_id
1 'polypeptide(L)'
;MMISPVGSLIGNSNKKARKMLMVEEEERFQKYADYIAGEKAHIHAIGKKQKEIINQENPSPEICETILNKMSTSLWERTATDSDFLQVRMGAGYAPLCVDVKPPTDVNDFHMERDELEELTDRIIQETHLVDDVPARLDLLKYSSVGVIGNRGKVTDLLKNILVSLSTLHFFRDVRIVGVFDPEEEEEWKSMRWLPHIWDDELQTRYLNFDPLTEESLASLSLNSEKGYVDSYAKFREKVNSIIAERKDPDFQAKWKNGTSPIPHYIFLFASRKKTECFLSMLSENDPAMGISTIFLYDEQYYLPNFCQYIVNVDDPYDDRTATAFYKYRADEKMGFTMDQPIPQRKFDAFCRQMSAIEVEDAVKGQIPVSLTFLQCMDTNKVRDLNVLERWKKNDSAVNITAPLGEGEGGKLFSLSLHRHCSHGLVAGMTGSG
;
A
#
# COMPACT_ATOMS: atom_id res chain seq x y z
N MET A 1 -13.63 94.22 -16.53
CA MET A 1 -13.97 92.89 -16.01
C MET A 1 -12.69 92.21 -15.47
N MET A 2 -12.53 92.26 -14.15
CA MET A 2 -11.38 91.57 -13.48
C MET A 2 -11.79 90.19 -13.22
N ILE A 3 -11.13 89.24 -13.89
CA ILE A 3 -11.27 87.79 -13.65
C ILE A 3 -10.39 87.44 -12.45
N SER A 4 -11.07 87.04 -11.36
CA SER A 4 -10.50 86.78 -10.03
C SER A 4 -9.44 85.60 -10.11
N PRO A 5 -8.23 85.74 -9.56
CA PRO A 5 -7.20 84.73 -9.52
C PRO A 5 -7.48 83.52 -8.59
N VAL A 6 -8.60 83.51 -7.89
CA VAL A 6 -9.00 82.53 -6.88
C VAL A 6 -9.36 81.13 -7.59
N GLY A 7 -9.93 81.21 -8.79
CA GLY A 7 -10.34 79.96 -9.51
C GLY A 7 -9.15 79.14 -10.03
N SER A 8 -7.99 79.75 -10.31
CA SER A 8 -6.80 78.98 -10.80
C SER A 8 -6.03 78.29 -9.66
N LEU A 9 -6.09 78.81 -8.44
CA LEU A 9 -5.47 78.25 -7.24
C LEU A 9 -6.23 77.04 -6.72
N ILE A 10 -7.55 77.02 -6.80
CA ILE A 10 -8.40 75.84 -6.44
C ILE A 10 -8.25 74.70 -7.44
N GLY A 11 -8.17 75.04 -8.74
CA GLY A 11 -7.95 74.00 -9.78
C GLY A 11 -6.55 73.33 -9.71
N ASN A 12 -5.51 74.05 -9.33
CA ASN A 12 -4.17 73.54 -9.13
C ASN A 12 -4.02 72.69 -7.83
N SER A 13 -4.69 73.13 -6.76
CA SER A 13 -4.74 72.38 -5.48
C SER A 13 -5.44 71.05 -5.66
N ASN A 14 -6.58 70.98 -6.37
CA ASN A 14 -7.28 69.73 -6.68
C ASN A 14 -6.51 68.82 -7.62
N LYS A 15 -5.76 69.36 -8.58
CA LYS A 15 -4.85 68.55 -9.44
C LYS A 15 -3.71 67.91 -8.63
N LYS A 16 -3.13 68.70 -7.70
CA LYS A 16 -2.04 68.23 -6.84
C LYS A 16 -2.52 67.16 -5.86
N ALA A 17 -3.71 67.34 -5.25
CA ALA A 17 -4.34 66.38 -4.36
C ALA A 17 -4.69 65.04 -5.11
N ARG A 18 -5.27 65.15 -6.31
CA ARG A 18 -5.52 63.95 -7.15
C ARG A 18 -4.23 63.20 -7.51
N LYS A 19 -3.18 63.90 -7.84
CA LYS A 19 -1.88 63.29 -8.20
C LYS A 19 -1.26 62.62 -6.95
N MET A 20 -1.39 63.17 -5.77
CA MET A 20 -0.93 62.53 -4.52
C MET A 20 -1.73 61.26 -4.20
N LEU A 21 -3.07 61.31 -4.33
CA LEU A 21 -3.92 60.12 -4.14
C LEU A 21 -3.58 59.01 -5.11
N MET A 22 -3.34 59.32 -6.38
CA MET A 22 -2.91 58.30 -7.37
C MET A 22 -1.56 57.68 -7.01
N VAL A 23 -0.60 58.45 -6.52
CA VAL A 23 0.71 57.92 -6.10
C VAL A 23 0.56 57.06 -4.84
N GLU A 24 -0.25 57.47 -3.87
CA GLU A 24 -0.52 56.67 -2.67
C GLU A 24 -1.23 55.36 -3.01
N GLU A 25 -2.14 55.36 -3.95
CA GLU A 25 -2.86 54.20 -4.42
C GLU A 25 -1.93 53.22 -5.20
N GLU A 26 -1.05 53.77 -6.03
CA GLU A 26 -0.03 52.99 -6.75
C GLU A 26 1.01 52.38 -5.81
N GLU A 27 1.46 53.10 -4.77
CA GLU A 27 2.33 52.56 -3.71
C GLU A 27 1.63 51.46 -2.88
N ARG A 28 0.33 51.62 -2.58
CA ARG A 28 -0.46 50.62 -1.88
C ARG A 28 -0.56 49.34 -2.72
N PHE A 29 -0.90 49.48 -4.01
CA PHE A 29 -0.99 48.38 -4.93
C PHE A 29 0.34 47.63 -5.02
N GLN A 30 1.44 48.36 -5.19
CA GLN A 30 2.77 47.72 -5.32
C GLN A 30 3.16 46.98 -4.02
N LYS A 31 2.96 47.56 -2.85
CA LYS A 31 3.25 46.89 -1.58
C LYS A 31 2.42 45.64 -1.38
N TYR A 32 1.15 45.66 -1.76
CA TYR A 32 0.29 44.49 -1.67
C TYR A 32 0.66 43.44 -2.70
N ALA A 33 0.96 43.80 -3.93
CA ALA A 33 1.43 42.89 -4.95
C ALA A 33 2.75 42.21 -4.55
N ASP A 34 3.69 42.96 -3.96
CA ASP A 34 4.94 42.39 -3.44
C ASP A 34 4.70 41.40 -2.28
N TYR A 35 3.78 41.74 -1.37
CA TYR A 35 3.36 40.84 -0.27
C TYR A 35 2.75 39.54 -0.82
N ILE A 36 1.80 39.68 -1.74
CA ILE A 36 1.14 38.50 -2.37
C ILE A 36 2.13 37.65 -3.16
N ALA A 37 3.08 38.27 -3.84
CA ALA A 37 4.15 37.52 -4.53
C ALA A 37 5.03 36.74 -3.53
N GLY A 38 5.33 37.30 -2.38
CA GLY A 38 6.03 36.64 -1.28
C GLY A 38 5.25 35.46 -0.73
N GLU A 39 3.95 35.63 -0.46
CA GLU A 39 3.07 34.56 0.03
C GLU A 39 2.91 33.45 -1.03
N LYS A 40 2.76 33.80 -2.30
CA LYS A 40 2.74 32.80 -3.39
C LYS A 40 4.03 31.97 -3.42
N ALA A 41 5.18 32.60 -3.27
CA ALA A 41 6.46 31.88 -3.22
C ALA A 41 6.54 30.94 -1.99
N HIS A 42 6.02 31.39 -0.85
CA HIS A 42 5.94 30.56 0.37
C HIS A 42 5.01 29.34 0.19
N ILE A 43 3.82 29.54 -0.37
CA ILE A 43 2.87 28.47 -0.69
C ILE A 43 3.49 27.47 -1.66
N HIS A 44 4.16 27.94 -2.71
CA HIS A 44 4.88 27.05 -3.64
C HIS A 44 6.00 26.25 -2.96
N ALA A 45 6.71 26.84 -2.00
CA ALA A 45 7.73 26.11 -1.23
C ALA A 45 7.12 25.00 -0.36
N ILE A 46 5.96 25.26 0.24
CA ILE A 46 5.18 24.24 0.99
C ILE A 46 4.74 23.14 0.04
N GLY A 47 4.13 23.47 -1.10
CA GLY A 47 3.67 22.50 -2.10
C GLY A 47 4.83 21.65 -2.64
N LYS A 48 6.00 22.24 -2.88
CA LYS A 48 7.20 21.51 -3.29
C LYS A 48 7.64 20.51 -2.22
N LYS A 49 7.67 20.92 -0.96
CA LYS A 49 8.03 20.04 0.16
C LYS A 49 7.01 18.91 0.34
N GLN A 50 5.71 19.23 0.23
CA GLN A 50 4.64 18.22 0.23
C GLN A 50 4.84 17.20 -0.88
N LYS A 51 5.11 17.64 -2.11
CA LYS A 51 5.39 16.79 -3.26
C LYS A 51 6.59 15.87 -3.01
N GLU A 52 7.69 16.39 -2.48
CA GLU A 52 8.89 15.63 -2.15
C GLU A 52 8.59 14.51 -1.15
N ILE A 53 7.86 14.81 -0.06
CA ILE A 53 7.47 13.84 0.97
C ILE A 53 6.57 12.76 0.38
N ILE A 54 5.49 13.13 -0.31
CA ILE A 54 4.52 12.17 -0.86
C ILE A 54 5.20 11.25 -1.90
N ASN A 55 6.11 11.77 -2.73
CA ASN A 55 6.87 10.97 -3.69
C ASN A 55 7.88 10.04 -3.00
N GLN A 56 8.46 10.45 -1.88
CA GLN A 56 9.37 9.61 -1.09
C GLN A 56 8.61 8.45 -0.44
N GLU A 57 7.43 8.72 0.11
CA GLU A 57 6.55 7.70 0.70
C GLU A 57 5.98 6.74 -0.34
N ASN A 58 5.73 7.19 -1.57
CA ASN A 58 5.14 6.40 -2.64
C ASN A 58 6.05 6.37 -3.87
N PRO A 59 7.15 5.60 -3.80
CA PRO A 59 8.17 5.56 -4.85
C PRO A 59 7.63 5.04 -6.18
N SER A 60 8.20 5.56 -7.28
CA SER A 60 7.90 5.04 -8.62
C SER A 60 8.46 3.62 -8.79
N PRO A 61 8.01 2.86 -9.80
CA PRO A 61 8.54 1.52 -10.07
C PRO A 61 10.07 1.47 -10.24
N GLU A 62 10.68 2.50 -10.82
CA GLU A 62 12.14 2.59 -10.98
C GLU A 62 12.85 2.79 -9.63
N ILE A 63 12.23 3.53 -8.72
CA ILE A 63 12.75 3.70 -7.37
C ILE A 63 12.57 2.39 -6.59
N CYS A 64 11.46 1.68 -6.74
CA CYS A 64 11.23 0.35 -6.16
C CYS A 64 12.30 -0.65 -6.63
N GLU A 65 12.63 -0.67 -7.93
CA GLU A 65 13.75 -1.47 -8.46
C GLU A 65 15.08 -1.09 -7.78
N THR A 66 15.29 0.19 -7.53
CA THR A 66 16.50 0.68 -6.84
C THR A 66 16.53 0.28 -5.36
N ILE A 67 15.40 0.34 -4.66
CA ILE A 67 15.24 -0.10 -3.27
C ILE A 67 15.61 -1.58 -3.16
N LEU A 68 15.08 -2.42 -4.06
CA LEU A 68 15.39 -3.84 -4.11
C LEU A 68 16.88 -4.09 -4.40
N ASN A 69 17.43 -3.45 -5.44
CA ASN A 69 18.83 -3.63 -5.84
C ASN A 69 19.83 -3.25 -4.74
N LYS A 70 19.50 -2.24 -3.93
CA LYS A 70 20.35 -1.75 -2.85
C LYS A 70 20.04 -2.41 -1.50
N MET A 71 19.01 -3.25 -1.42
CA MET A 71 18.49 -3.78 -0.15
C MET A 71 18.31 -2.65 0.88
N SER A 72 17.62 -1.61 0.45
CA SER A 72 17.38 -0.41 1.27
C SER A 72 16.49 -0.74 2.48
N THR A 73 16.59 0.07 3.53
CA THR A 73 15.70 -0.01 4.72
C THR A 73 14.23 0.23 4.38
N SER A 74 13.92 0.84 3.24
CA SER A 74 12.56 1.00 2.74
C SER A 74 11.97 -0.28 2.11
N LEU A 75 12.78 -1.35 1.97
CA LEU A 75 12.26 -2.64 1.54
C LEU A 75 11.41 -3.23 2.67
N TRP A 76 10.11 -3.48 2.35
CA TRP A 76 9.14 -4.02 3.30
C TRP A 76 8.92 -3.17 4.56
N GLU A 77 8.99 -1.84 4.41
CA GLU A 77 8.83 -0.92 5.53
C GLU A 77 7.38 -0.78 6.04
N ARG A 78 6.38 -1.06 5.17
CA ARG A 78 4.96 -0.87 5.52
C ARG A 78 4.40 -2.08 6.25
N THR A 79 3.88 -1.85 7.44
CA THR A 79 3.25 -2.86 8.30
C THR A 79 1.75 -2.65 8.40
N ALA A 80 1.01 -3.66 8.86
CA ALA A 80 -0.46 -3.59 9.00
C ALA A 80 -0.95 -2.50 9.98
N THR A 81 -0.06 -1.90 10.77
CA THR A 81 -0.37 -0.81 11.71
C THR A 81 -0.17 0.58 11.11
N ASP A 82 0.46 0.67 9.95
CA ASP A 82 0.75 1.95 9.31
C ASP A 82 -0.46 2.46 8.52
N SER A 83 -0.65 3.77 8.50
CA SER A 83 -1.78 4.41 7.82
C SER A 83 -1.73 4.30 6.29
N ASP A 84 -0.58 3.98 5.73
CA ASP A 84 -0.33 3.80 4.30
C ASP A 84 -0.21 2.31 3.90
N PHE A 85 -0.52 1.39 4.83
CA PHE A 85 -0.60 -0.03 4.52
C PHE A 85 -1.58 -0.29 3.38
N LEU A 86 -1.15 -1.05 2.38
CA LEU A 86 -1.89 -1.36 1.16
C LEU A 86 -2.29 -0.15 0.29
N GLN A 87 -1.67 1.00 0.50
CA GLN A 87 -1.71 2.08 -0.48
C GLN A 87 -0.65 1.82 -1.57
N VAL A 88 -1.10 1.73 -2.82
CA VAL A 88 -0.23 1.45 -3.96
C VAL A 88 -0.25 2.60 -4.96
N ARG A 89 0.90 2.88 -5.57
CA ARG A 89 1.04 3.89 -6.60
C ARG A 89 0.52 3.36 -7.93
N MET A 90 -0.29 4.17 -8.61
CA MET A 90 -0.78 3.90 -9.96
C MET A 90 -0.08 4.77 -11.03
N GLY A 91 0.44 5.91 -10.63
CA GLY A 91 1.05 6.90 -11.54
C GLY A 91 1.22 8.25 -10.88
N ALA A 92 1.24 9.30 -11.68
CA ALA A 92 1.34 10.69 -11.24
C ALA A 92 0.04 11.46 -11.51
N GLY A 93 -0.46 12.17 -10.51
CA GLY A 93 -1.67 12.96 -10.56
C GLY A 93 -1.51 14.26 -9.79
N TYR A 94 -2.55 14.68 -9.12
CA TYR A 94 -2.57 15.89 -8.29
C TYR A 94 -3.18 15.59 -6.91
N ALA A 95 -2.80 16.38 -5.94
CA ALA A 95 -3.39 16.36 -4.59
C ALA A 95 -3.70 17.76 -4.09
N PRO A 96 -4.67 17.92 -3.19
CA PRO A 96 -4.88 19.19 -2.52
C PRO A 96 -3.63 19.61 -1.75
N LEU A 97 -3.38 20.92 -1.72
CA LEU A 97 -2.33 21.47 -0.86
C LEU A 97 -2.63 21.14 0.60
N CYS A 98 -1.62 20.78 1.38
CA CYS A 98 -1.78 20.37 2.79
C CYS A 98 -2.13 21.50 3.74
N VAL A 99 -2.09 22.75 3.27
CA VAL A 99 -2.49 23.95 4.02
C VAL A 99 -3.70 24.60 3.38
N ASP A 100 -4.61 25.09 4.20
CA ASP A 100 -5.79 25.80 3.76
C ASP A 100 -5.45 27.29 3.57
N VAL A 101 -5.40 27.72 2.31
CA VAL A 101 -5.09 29.10 1.95
C VAL A 101 -6.40 29.89 1.93
N LYS A 102 -6.56 30.83 2.85
CA LYS A 102 -7.73 31.68 2.96
C LYS A 102 -7.40 33.14 2.63
N PRO A 103 -8.33 33.87 1.99
CA PRO A 103 -8.17 35.31 1.86
C PRO A 103 -8.16 35.96 3.26
N PRO A 104 -7.51 37.12 3.43
CA PRO A 104 -7.61 37.86 4.67
C PRO A 104 -9.08 38.15 4.95
N THR A 105 -9.54 37.83 6.15
CA THR A 105 -10.91 38.11 6.60
C THR A 105 -11.03 39.60 6.86
N ASP A 106 -11.58 40.34 5.91
CA ASP A 106 -11.94 41.72 6.14
C ASP A 106 -13.28 41.78 6.87
N VAL A 107 -13.26 42.56 7.94
CA VAL A 107 -14.42 42.71 8.85
C VAL A 107 -15.52 43.62 8.24
N ASN A 108 -15.32 44.16 7.05
CA ASN A 108 -16.22 45.08 6.39
C ASN A 108 -16.77 44.52 5.07
N ASP A 109 -17.80 43.74 5.18
CA ASP A 109 -18.61 43.17 4.06
C ASP A 109 -19.46 44.25 3.30
N PHE A 110 -19.08 45.52 3.37
CA PHE A 110 -19.86 46.64 2.82
C PHE A 110 -19.30 47.24 1.52
N HIS A 111 -18.25 46.66 0.93
CA HIS A 111 -17.76 47.13 -0.36
C HIS A 111 -18.57 46.51 -1.51
N MET A 112 -19.33 47.33 -2.21
CA MET A 112 -20.17 46.94 -3.34
C MET A 112 -19.38 46.62 -4.64
N GLU A 113 -18.14 46.98 -4.71
CA GLU A 113 -17.25 46.74 -5.86
C GLU A 113 -16.00 46.01 -5.38
N ARG A 114 -15.70 44.86 -5.99
CA ARG A 114 -14.46 44.11 -5.73
C ARG A 114 -13.26 44.91 -6.23
N ASP A 115 -12.25 45.04 -5.37
CA ASP A 115 -10.96 45.68 -5.72
C ASP A 115 -10.14 44.70 -6.59
N GLU A 116 -9.35 45.22 -7.55
CA GLU A 116 -8.41 44.43 -8.36
C GLU A 116 -7.44 43.62 -7.49
N LEU A 117 -7.17 44.05 -6.27
CA LEU A 117 -6.33 43.34 -5.31
C LEU A 117 -7.01 42.08 -4.74
N GLU A 118 -8.34 42.06 -4.56
CA GLU A 118 -9.10 40.88 -4.17
C GLU A 118 -9.12 39.85 -5.28
N GLU A 119 -9.28 40.30 -6.54
CA GLU A 119 -9.21 39.40 -7.69
C GLU A 119 -7.84 38.71 -7.82
N LEU A 120 -6.75 39.43 -7.50
CA LEU A 120 -5.40 38.86 -7.50
C LEU A 120 -5.25 37.79 -6.43
N THR A 121 -5.82 38.00 -5.24
CA THR A 121 -5.82 37.00 -4.16
C THR A 121 -6.61 35.75 -4.53
N ASP A 122 -7.84 35.91 -5.04
CA ASP A 122 -8.68 34.81 -5.47
C ASP A 122 -7.99 33.97 -6.56
N ARG A 123 -7.33 34.63 -7.50
CA ARG A 123 -6.56 33.96 -8.55
C ARG A 123 -5.42 33.09 -7.98
N ILE A 124 -4.67 33.61 -7.03
CA ILE A 124 -3.57 32.88 -6.40
C ILE A 124 -4.10 31.68 -5.60
N ILE A 125 -5.19 31.83 -4.86
CA ILE A 125 -5.84 30.74 -4.16
C ILE A 125 -6.25 29.64 -5.15
N GLN A 126 -6.85 30.01 -6.29
CA GLN A 126 -7.22 29.06 -7.33
C GLN A 126 -6.02 28.37 -8.00
N GLU A 127 -4.93 29.11 -8.22
CA GLU A 127 -3.71 28.56 -8.84
C GLU A 127 -2.92 27.64 -7.90
N THR A 128 -3.03 27.83 -6.59
CA THR A 128 -2.19 27.13 -5.59
C THR A 128 -2.89 26.05 -4.79
N HIS A 129 -4.19 25.82 -5.00
CA HIS A 129 -4.96 24.85 -4.21
C HIS A 129 -4.59 23.39 -4.49
N LEU A 130 -3.89 23.10 -5.61
CA LEU A 130 -3.44 21.77 -6.01
C LEU A 130 -1.92 21.71 -6.14
N VAL A 131 -1.37 20.55 -5.81
CA VAL A 131 0.02 20.19 -6.05
C VAL A 131 0.04 19.14 -7.15
N ASP A 132 0.71 19.45 -8.26
CA ASP A 132 0.81 18.58 -9.41
C ASP A 132 1.95 17.57 -9.30
N ASP A 133 1.85 16.49 -10.11
CA ASP A 133 2.86 15.44 -10.24
C ASP A 133 3.21 14.81 -8.88
N VAL A 134 2.17 14.46 -8.15
CA VAL A 134 2.22 13.66 -6.93
C VAL A 134 1.67 12.26 -7.21
N PRO A 135 2.07 11.24 -6.45
CA PRO A 135 1.58 9.88 -6.64
C PRO A 135 0.05 9.78 -6.58
N ALA A 136 -0.56 9.30 -7.66
CA ALA A 136 -1.94 8.83 -7.65
C ALA A 136 -1.95 7.47 -6.96
N ARG A 137 -2.69 7.37 -5.84
CA ARG A 137 -2.67 6.20 -4.96
C ARG A 137 -3.99 5.46 -5.00
N LEU A 138 -3.91 4.14 -5.00
CA LEU A 138 -5.02 3.22 -4.78
C LEU A 138 -4.90 2.66 -3.37
N ASP A 139 -5.91 2.89 -2.55
CA ASP A 139 -6.00 2.36 -1.19
C ASP A 139 -6.86 1.09 -1.20
N LEU A 140 -6.19 -0.06 -1.10
CA LEU A 140 -6.84 -1.37 -1.16
C LEU A 140 -7.55 -1.76 0.15
N LEU A 141 -7.28 -1.07 1.26
CA LEU A 141 -8.07 -1.23 2.49
C LEU A 141 -9.40 -0.49 2.36
N LYS A 142 -9.35 0.74 1.87
CA LYS A 142 -10.54 1.57 1.69
C LYS A 142 -11.44 1.03 0.58
N TYR A 143 -10.82 0.57 -0.51
CA TYR A 143 -11.50 0.04 -1.69
C TYR A 143 -11.22 -1.46 -1.80
N SER A 144 -11.89 -2.25 -0.97
CA SER A 144 -11.69 -3.69 -0.92
C SER A 144 -12.01 -4.42 -2.25
N SER A 145 -12.71 -3.76 -3.17
CA SER A 145 -13.05 -4.32 -4.49
C SER A 145 -12.86 -3.27 -5.58
N VAL A 146 -11.87 -3.49 -6.44
CA VAL A 146 -11.42 -2.58 -7.49
C VAL A 146 -11.55 -3.23 -8.85
N GLY A 147 -12.12 -2.53 -9.82
CA GLY A 147 -12.11 -2.92 -11.23
C GLY A 147 -11.08 -2.09 -12.00
N VAL A 148 -10.14 -2.74 -12.67
CA VAL A 148 -9.25 -2.12 -13.66
C VAL A 148 -9.74 -2.52 -15.03
N ILE A 149 -10.15 -1.54 -15.83
CA ILE A 149 -10.80 -1.77 -17.13
C ILE A 149 -10.09 -1.02 -18.25
N GLY A 150 -10.20 -1.56 -19.45
CA GLY A 150 -9.70 -0.98 -20.69
C GLY A 150 -8.79 -1.90 -21.48
N ASN A 151 -7.95 -1.34 -22.34
CA ASN A 151 -7.01 -2.08 -23.18
C ASN A 151 -6.15 -3.04 -22.37
N ARG A 152 -6.13 -4.31 -22.74
CA ARG A 152 -5.43 -5.37 -21.99
C ARG A 152 -3.95 -5.10 -21.75
N GLY A 153 -3.25 -4.52 -22.74
CA GLY A 153 -1.84 -4.14 -22.59
C GLY A 153 -1.63 -3.10 -21.51
N LYS A 154 -2.46 -2.05 -21.50
CA LYS A 154 -2.41 -0.97 -20.47
C LYS A 154 -2.79 -1.48 -19.09
N VAL A 155 -3.81 -2.37 -19.00
CA VAL A 155 -4.19 -3.04 -17.75
C VAL A 155 -3.02 -3.86 -17.20
N THR A 156 -2.32 -4.59 -18.07
CA THR A 156 -1.11 -5.36 -17.73
C THR A 156 0.02 -4.47 -17.22
N ASP A 157 0.27 -3.35 -17.89
CA ASP A 157 1.31 -2.39 -17.50
C ASP A 157 1.03 -1.77 -16.12
N LEU A 158 -0.22 -1.35 -15.89
CA LEU A 158 -0.63 -0.84 -14.57
C LEU A 158 -0.50 -1.91 -13.48
N LEU A 159 -0.92 -3.15 -13.77
CA LEU A 159 -0.81 -4.24 -12.79
C LEU A 159 0.65 -4.56 -12.44
N LYS A 160 1.57 -4.57 -13.41
CA LYS A 160 3.01 -4.74 -13.14
C LYS A 160 3.53 -3.66 -12.20
N ASN A 161 3.16 -2.40 -12.42
CA ASN A 161 3.54 -1.29 -11.55
C ASN A 161 2.99 -1.46 -10.13
N ILE A 162 1.73 -1.86 -9.99
CA ILE A 162 1.10 -2.17 -8.70
C ILE A 162 1.82 -3.33 -8.00
N LEU A 163 2.13 -4.41 -8.71
CA LEU A 163 2.81 -5.58 -8.14
C LEU A 163 4.23 -5.25 -7.67
N VAL A 164 4.97 -4.46 -8.43
CA VAL A 164 6.31 -4.00 -8.04
C VAL A 164 6.23 -3.14 -6.78
N SER A 165 5.29 -2.20 -6.71
CA SER A 165 5.08 -1.37 -5.52
C SER A 165 4.68 -2.20 -4.30
N LEU A 166 3.70 -3.08 -4.44
CA LEU A 166 3.24 -3.99 -3.37
C LEU A 166 4.38 -4.85 -2.84
N SER A 167 5.09 -5.53 -3.75
CA SER A 167 6.13 -6.48 -3.36
C SER A 167 7.36 -5.81 -2.75
N THR A 168 7.62 -4.54 -3.10
CA THR A 168 8.73 -3.77 -2.54
C THR A 168 8.42 -3.21 -1.15
N LEU A 169 7.21 -2.70 -0.95
CA LEU A 169 6.88 -1.94 0.25
C LEU A 169 6.24 -2.77 1.37
N HIS A 170 5.65 -3.94 1.03
CA HIS A 170 4.97 -4.79 2.01
C HIS A 170 5.67 -6.12 2.18
N PHE A 171 5.77 -6.57 3.41
CA PHE A 171 6.37 -7.85 3.74
C PHE A 171 5.48 -9.01 3.27
N PHE A 172 6.08 -10.04 2.68
CA PHE A 172 5.32 -11.15 2.10
C PHE A 172 4.55 -12.00 3.11
N ARG A 173 4.84 -11.89 4.42
CA ARG A 173 4.04 -12.53 5.47
C ARG A 173 2.83 -11.70 5.87
N ASP A 174 2.87 -10.39 5.64
CA ASP A 174 1.76 -9.49 5.92
C ASP A 174 0.80 -9.38 4.74
N VAL A 175 1.31 -9.58 3.51
CA VAL A 175 0.52 -9.49 2.28
C VAL A 175 0.75 -10.72 1.40
N ARG A 176 -0.33 -11.38 1.01
CA ARG A 176 -0.33 -12.50 0.06
C ARG A 176 -1.08 -12.11 -1.21
N ILE A 177 -0.58 -12.57 -2.35
CA ILE A 177 -1.16 -12.31 -3.66
C ILE A 177 -1.67 -13.62 -4.25
N VAL A 178 -2.92 -13.62 -4.68
CA VAL A 178 -3.59 -14.76 -5.32
C VAL A 178 -3.93 -14.39 -6.75
N GLY A 179 -3.38 -15.08 -7.75
CA GLY A 179 -3.57 -14.78 -9.16
C GLY A 179 -4.40 -15.83 -9.89
N VAL A 180 -5.46 -15.39 -10.57
CA VAL A 180 -6.36 -16.22 -11.39
C VAL A 180 -6.39 -15.68 -12.81
N PHE A 181 -5.61 -16.27 -13.68
CA PHE A 181 -5.40 -15.84 -15.06
C PHE A 181 -5.91 -16.89 -16.06
N ASP A 182 -6.13 -16.48 -17.30
CA ASP A 182 -6.37 -17.43 -18.39
C ASP A 182 -5.06 -18.07 -18.89
N PRO A 183 -5.11 -19.27 -19.50
CA PRO A 183 -3.92 -19.98 -19.96
C PRO A 183 -3.09 -19.17 -20.96
N GLU A 184 -3.74 -18.35 -21.78
CA GLU A 184 -3.12 -17.50 -22.80
C GLU A 184 -2.22 -16.40 -22.19
N GLU A 185 -2.43 -16.08 -20.91
CA GLU A 185 -1.69 -15.06 -20.18
C GLU A 185 -0.48 -15.62 -19.40
N GLU A 186 -0.26 -16.95 -19.46
CA GLU A 186 0.80 -17.60 -18.69
C GLU A 186 2.18 -17.00 -19.00
N GLU A 187 2.50 -16.76 -20.27
CA GLU A 187 3.81 -16.20 -20.67
C GLU A 187 4.07 -14.84 -20.04
N GLU A 188 3.04 -14.01 -19.89
CA GLU A 188 3.12 -12.67 -19.30
C GLU A 188 3.31 -12.73 -17.77
N TRP A 189 2.61 -13.63 -17.10
CA TRP A 189 2.52 -13.64 -15.64
C TRP A 189 3.30 -14.77 -14.96
N LYS A 190 3.88 -15.71 -15.70
CA LYS A 190 4.61 -16.87 -15.12
C LYS A 190 5.73 -16.45 -14.16
N SER A 191 6.34 -15.29 -14.36
CA SER A 191 7.42 -14.79 -13.50
C SER A 191 6.95 -14.42 -12.10
N MET A 192 5.66 -14.14 -11.90
CA MET A 192 5.09 -13.92 -10.57
C MET A 192 5.33 -15.10 -9.63
N ARG A 193 5.51 -16.32 -10.17
CA ARG A 193 5.85 -17.52 -9.37
C ARG A 193 7.06 -17.35 -8.46
N TRP A 194 7.93 -16.40 -8.77
CA TRP A 194 9.14 -16.11 -8.01
C TRP A 194 8.92 -15.08 -6.90
N LEU A 195 7.76 -14.39 -6.86
CA LEU A 195 7.44 -13.46 -5.77
C LEU A 195 7.17 -14.24 -4.48
N PRO A 196 7.83 -13.90 -3.36
CA PRO A 196 7.57 -14.57 -2.08
C PRO A 196 6.13 -14.36 -1.60
N HIS A 197 5.45 -13.29 -2.05
CA HIS A 197 4.06 -12.99 -1.74
C HIS A 197 3.05 -14.01 -2.30
N ILE A 198 3.45 -14.82 -3.27
CA ILE A 198 2.61 -15.87 -3.88
C ILE A 198 2.86 -17.25 -3.26
N TRP A 199 3.94 -17.38 -2.52
CA TRP A 199 4.34 -18.64 -1.92
C TRP A 199 3.77 -18.82 -0.51
N ASP A 200 3.27 -20.01 -0.23
CA ASP A 200 2.81 -20.42 1.09
C ASP A 200 3.73 -21.50 1.64
N ASP A 201 4.42 -21.17 2.73
CA ASP A 201 5.40 -22.07 3.35
C ASP A 201 4.75 -23.26 4.06
N GLU A 202 3.57 -23.08 4.65
CA GLU A 202 2.88 -24.14 5.38
C GLU A 202 2.29 -25.18 4.43
N LEU A 203 1.68 -24.71 3.36
CA LEU A 203 1.03 -25.57 2.38
C LEU A 203 1.94 -25.95 1.21
N GLN A 204 3.17 -25.44 1.16
CA GLN A 204 4.17 -25.71 0.11
C GLN A 204 3.60 -25.53 -1.30
N THR A 205 2.90 -24.41 -1.53
CA THR A 205 2.18 -24.18 -2.78
C THR A 205 2.21 -22.70 -3.18
N ARG A 206 1.90 -22.46 -4.46
CA ARG A 206 1.78 -21.12 -5.02
C ARG A 206 0.31 -20.75 -5.20
N TYR A 207 -0.01 -19.49 -4.89
CA TYR A 207 -1.34 -18.91 -5.12
C TYR A 207 -1.46 -18.33 -6.54
N LEU A 208 -1.11 -19.13 -7.57
CA LEU A 208 -1.12 -18.72 -8.96
C LEU A 208 -1.69 -19.82 -9.84
N ASN A 209 -2.68 -19.52 -10.65
CA ASN A 209 -3.34 -20.49 -11.52
C ASN A 209 -3.50 -19.97 -12.95
N PHE A 210 -3.09 -20.79 -13.92
CA PHE A 210 -3.25 -20.62 -15.36
C PHE A 210 -4.01 -21.79 -16.01
N ASP A 211 -4.36 -22.84 -15.25
CA ASP A 211 -4.92 -24.06 -15.81
C ASP A 211 -6.21 -23.78 -16.59
N PRO A 212 -6.43 -24.44 -17.74
CA PRO A 212 -7.67 -24.28 -18.48
C PRO A 212 -8.86 -24.81 -17.68
N LEU A 213 -10.02 -24.18 -17.85
CA LEU A 213 -11.29 -24.74 -17.39
C LEU A 213 -11.71 -25.85 -18.33
N THR A 214 -11.66 -27.10 -17.85
CA THR A 214 -12.21 -28.26 -18.59
C THR A 214 -13.67 -28.51 -18.21
N GLU A 215 -14.42 -29.23 -19.05
CA GLU A 215 -15.79 -29.64 -18.69
C GLU A 215 -15.82 -30.53 -17.46
N GLU A 216 -14.75 -31.31 -17.22
CA GLU A 216 -14.56 -32.15 -16.04
C GLU A 216 -14.31 -31.30 -14.79
N SER A 217 -13.55 -30.22 -14.89
CA SER A 217 -13.36 -29.27 -13.78
C SER A 217 -14.65 -28.53 -13.44
N LEU A 218 -15.47 -28.20 -14.42
CA LEU A 218 -16.80 -27.61 -14.23
C LEU A 218 -17.79 -28.62 -13.64
N ALA A 219 -17.75 -29.89 -14.09
CA ALA A 219 -18.63 -30.95 -13.57
C ALA A 219 -18.27 -31.35 -12.13
N SER A 220 -17.00 -31.28 -11.73
CA SER A 220 -16.55 -31.50 -10.34
C SER A 220 -17.06 -30.41 -9.37
N LEU A 221 -17.57 -29.29 -9.92
CA LEU A 221 -18.24 -28.23 -9.15
C LEU A 221 -19.62 -28.64 -8.61
N SER A 222 -20.27 -29.61 -9.25
CA SER A 222 -21.68 -29.91 -9.01
C SER A 222 -21.95 -31.23 -8.30
N LEU A 223 -20.97 -32.11 -8.14
CA LEU A 223 -21.18 -33.44 -7.57
C LEU A 223 -19.96 -33.96 -6.78
N ASN A 224 -20.22 -34.49 -5.58
CA ASN A 224 -19.31 -35.36 -4.83
C ASN A 224 -18.91 -36.57 -5.70
N SER A 225 -17.93 -36.41 -6.59
CA SER A 225 -17.49 -37.53 -7.42
C SER A 225 -16.31 -38.22 -6.77
N GLU A 226 -16.53 -39.47 -6.38
CA GLU A 226 -15.54 -40.42 -5.84
C GLU A 226 -14.44 -40.82 -6.84
N LYS A 227 -14.25 -40.11 -7.93
CA LYS A 227 -13.21 -40.43 -8.92
C LYS A 227 -11.96 -39.60 -8.69
N GLY A 228 -10.91 -40.27 -8.27
CA GLY A 228 -9.58 -39.81 -7.87
C GLY A 228 -8.73 -39.05 -8.90
N TYR A 229 -9.30 -38.29 -9.80
CA TYR A 229 -8.61 -37.35 -10.68
C TYR A 229 -8.88 -35.96 -10.17
N VAL A 230 -7.98 -35.42 -9.35
CA VAL A 230 -8.09 -34.07 -8.83
C VAL A 230 -7.40 -33.16 -9.85
N ASP A 231 -8.19 -32.42 -10.60
CA ASP A 231 -7.78 -31.34 -11.47
C ASP A 231 -7.00 -30.28 -10.64
N SER A 232 -5.90 -29.79 -11.20
CA SER A 232 -5.06 -28.77 -10.56
C SER A 232 -5.86 -27.51 -10.20
N TYR A 233 -6.79 -27.08 -11.07
CA TYR A 233 -7.68 -25.96 -10.80
C TYR A 233 -8.65 -26.24 -9.65
N ALA A 234 -9.17 -27.45 -9.53
CA ALA A 234 -10.08 -27.81 -8.43
C ALA A 234 -9.39 -27.72 -7.07
N LYS A 235 -8.15 -28.19 -6.97
CA LYS A 235 -7.33 -28.04 -5.75
C LYS A 235 -7.05 -26.57 -5.41
N PHE A 236 -6.68 -25.80 -6.41
CA PHE A 236 -6.45 -24.36 -6.24
C PHE A 236 -7.71 -23.65 -5.74
N ARG A 237 -8.86 -23.94 -6.36
CA ARG A 237 -10.15 -23.37 -5.96
C ARG A 237 -10.55 -23.77 -4.54
N GLU A 238 -10.41 -25.05 -4.18
CA GLU A 238 -10.72 -25.53 -2.82
C GLU A 238 -9.89 -24.74 -1.79
N LYS A 239 -8.62 -24.53 -2.07
CA LYS A 239 -7.73 -23.78 -1.23
C LYS A 239 -8.14 -22.30 -1.10
N VAL A 240 -8.45 -21.64 -2.23
CA VAL A 240 -8.94 -20.26 -2.21
C VAL A 240 -10.25 -20.16 -1.44
N ASN A 241 -11.17 -21.11 -1.65
CA ASN A 241 -12.42 -21.16 -0.91
C ASN A 241 -12.21 -21.37 0.60
N SER A 242 -11.23 -22.17 1.00
CA SER A 242 -10.91 -22.36 2.42
C SER A 242 -10.40 -21.07 3.08
N ILE A 243 -9.56 -20.30 2.36
CA ILE A 243 -9.11 -18.97 2.83
C ILE A 243 -10.30 -18.03 3.00
N ILE A 244 -11.17 -17.93 2.00
CA ILE A 244 -12.35 -17.03 2.08
C ILE A 244 -13.29 -17.47 3.21
N ALA A 245 -13.50 -18.78 3.38
CA ALA A 245 -14.35 -19.31 4.45
C ALA A 245 -13.79 -19.02 5.85
N GLU A 246 -12.48 -19.20 6.06
CA GLU A 246 -11.79 -18.83 7.29
C GLU A 246 -11.98 -17.35 7.63
N ARG A 247 -11.83 -16.47 6.62
CA ARG A 247 -11.95 -15.02 6.80
C ARG A 247 -13.38 -14.57 7.09
N LYS A 248 -14.37 -15.35 6.68
CA LYS A 248 -15.79 -15.11 7.00
C LYS A 248 -16.20 -15.65 8.37
N ASP A 249 -15.36 -16.43 9.03
CA ASP A 249 -15.65 -16.95 10.35
C ASP A 249 -15.84 -15.80 11.36
N PRO A 250 -16.97 -15.74 12.08
CA PRO A 250 -17.22 -14.71 13.08
C PRO A 250 -16.18 -14.65 14.19
N ASP A 251 -15.61 -15.79 14.58
CA ASP A 251 -14.56 -15.86 15.61
C ASP A 251 -13.24 -15.28 15.09
N PHE A 252 -12.94 -15.49 13.81
CA PHE A 252 -11.80 -14.85 13.16
C PHE A 252 -11.98 -13.32 13.12
N GLN A 253 -13.11 -12.84 12.63
CA GLN A 253 -13.41 -11.41 12.53
C GLN A 253 -13.44 -10.72 13.91
N ALA A 254 -13.89 -11.43 14.95
CA ALA A 254 -13.91 -10.88 16.31
C ALA A 254 -12.52 -10.55 16.86
N LYS A 255 -11.47 -11.28 16.43
CA LYS A 255 -10.07 -11.03 16.83
C LYS A 255 -9.51 -9.71 16.26
N TRP A 256 -10.02 -9.25 15.13
CA TRP A 256 -9.49 -8.11 14.36
C TRP A 256 -10.36 -6.85 14.43
N LYS A 257 -11.38 -6.82 15.30
CA LYS A 257 -12.29 -5.66 15.45
C LYS A 257 -11.63 -4.37 15.96
N ASN A 258 -10.37 -4.41 16.34
CA ASN A 258 -9.66 -3.27 16.96
C ASN A 258 -8.94 -2.36 15.95
N GLY A 259 -9.29 -2.40 14.67
CA GLY A 259 -8.83 -1.42 13.67
C GLY A 259 -7.53 -1.77 12.94
N THR A 260 -6.90 -2.92 13.23
CA THR A 260 -5.79 -3.45 12.43
C THR A 260 -6.31 -4.41 11.36
N SER A 261 -5.73 -4.37 10.16
CA SER A 261 -6.08 -5.34 9.11
C SER A 261 -5.61 -6.74 9.49
N PRO A 262 -6.43 -7.79 9.26
CA PRO A 262 -5.99 -9.17 9.41
C PRO A 262 -4.76 -9.47 8.56
N ILE A 263 -3.74 -10.10 9.13
CA ILE A 263 -2.55 -10.58 8.45
C ILE A 263 -2.52 -12.12 8.41
N PRO A 264 -2.03 -12.70 7.28
CA PRO A 264 -1.73 -12.02 6.02
C PRO A 264 -2.99 -11.42 5.37
N HIS A 265 -2.87 -10.22 4.80
CA HIS A 265 -3.92 -9.66 3.94
C HIS A 265 -3.82 -10.28 2.56
N TYR A 266 -4.92 -10.79 2.02
CA TYR A 266 -4.94 -11.42 0.71
C TYR A 266 -5.41 -10.46 -0.38
N ILE A 267 -4.62 -10.33 -1.44
CA ILE A 267 -4.98 -9.57 -2.64
C ILE A 267 -5.27 -10.54 -3.77
N PHE A 268 -6.52 -10.62 -4.19
CA PHE A 268 -6.97 -11.47 -5.29
C PHE A 268 -6.94 -10.70 -6.60
N LEU A 269 -6.23 -11.24 -7.58
CA LEU A 269 -6.13 -10.72 -8.94
C LEU A 269 -6.96 -11.63 -9.86
N PHE A 270 -8.09 -11.14 -10.33
CA PHE A 270 -9.00 -11.88 -11.19
C PHE A 270 -8.96 -11.36 -12.62
N ALA A 271 -8.25 -12.05 -13.49
CA ALA A 271 -8.15 -11.74 -14.91
C ALA A 271 -9.11 -12.60 -15.75
N SER A 272 -9.33 -13.86 -15.35
CA SER A 272 -10.25 -14.78 -16.02
C SER A 272 -11.67 -14.65 -15.49
N ARG A 273 -12.60 -14.13 -16.30
CA ARG A 273 -14.01 -14.00 -15.92
C ARG A 273 -14.66 -15.33 -15.55
N LYS A 274 -14.46 -16.35 -16.39
CA LYS A 274 -15.07 -17.68 -16.20
C LYS A 274 -14.62 -18.33 -14.89
N LYS A 275 -13.33 -18.24 -14.57
CA LYS A 275 -12.78 -18.78 -13.31
C LYS A 275 -13.25 -17.97 -12.09
N THR A 276 -13.39 -16.66 -12.25
CA THR A 276 -13.83 -15.75 -11.18
C THR A 276 -15.27 -16.03 -10.73
N GLU A 277 -16.16 -16.42 -11.65
CA GLU A 277 -17.59 -16.72 -11.34
C GLU A 277 -17.74 -17.69 -10.17
N CYS A 278 -16.81 -18.64 -10.04
CA CYS A 278 -16.81 -19.62 -8.95
C CYS A 278 -16.60 -19.01 -7.55
N PHE A 279 -16.04 -17.80 -7.47
CA PHE A 279 -15.69 -17.12 -6.23
C PHE A 279 -16.66 -15.96 -5.90
N LEU A 280 -17.41 -15.44 -6.89
CA LEU A 280 -18.21 -14.22 -6.75
C LEU A 280 -19.23 -14.30 -5.61
N SER A 281 -19.90 -15.44 -5.44
CA SER A 281 -20.89 -15.62 -4.35
C SER A 281 -20.26 -15.54 -2.95
N MET A 282 -19.02 -15.96 -2.83
CA MET A 282 -18.28 -15.91 -1.57
C MET A 282 -17.67 -14.52 -1.30
N LEU A 283 -17.39 -13.74 -2.35
CA LEU A 283 -16.76 -12.43 -2.27
C LEU A 283 -17.76 -11.26 -2.24
N SER A 284 -19.05 -11.52 -2.48
CA SER A 284 -20.09 -10.49 -2.60
C SER A 284 -20.33 -9.65 -1.34
N GLU A 285 -19.87 -10.14 -0.19
CA GLU A 285 -19.99 -9.51 1.12
C GLU A 285 -18.61 -9.11 1.67
N ASN A 286 -17.74 -8.59 0.81
CA ASN A 286 -16.40 -8.17 1.25
C ASN A 286 -16.49 -7.04 2.27
N ASP A 287 -16.15 -7.39 3.51
CA ASP A 287 -15.86 -6.45 4.58
C ASP A 287 -14.32 -6.23 4.64
N PRO A 288 -13.81 -4.99 4.72
CA PRO A 288 -12.39 -4.72 4.95
C PRO A 288 -11.80 -5.50 6.15
N ALA A 289 -12.65 -5.80 7.16
CA ALA A 289 -12.27 -6.62 8.31
C ALA A 289 -11.92 -8.08 7.98
N MET A 290 -12.23 -8.55 6.77
CA MET A 290 -11.85 -9.90 6.32
C MET A 290 -10.37 -10.01 5.94
N GLY A 291 -9.66 -8.91 5.77
CA GLY A 291 -8.28 -8.93 5.27
C GLY A 291 -8.18 -9.47 3.84
N ILE A 292 -9.16 -9.16 3.01
CA ILE A 292 -9.22 -9.53 1.59
C ILE A 292 -9.51 -8.29 0.75
N SER A 293 -8.70 -8.09 -0.28
CA SER A 293 -8.96 -7.12 -1.35
C SER A 293 -8.98 -7.82 -2.70
N THR A 294 -9.82 -7.36 -3.62
CA THR A 294 -9.98 -7.95 -4.95
C THR A 294 -9.72 -6.92 -6.04
N ILE A 295 -8.95 -7.30 -7.05
CA ILE A 295 -8.70 -6.50 -8.25
C ILE A 295 -9.18 -7.31 -9.45
N PHE A 296 -10.22 -6.81 -10.12
CA PHE A 296 -10.76 -7.40 -11.34
C PHE A 296 -10.13 -6.71 -12.54
N LEU A 297 -9.60 -7.50 -13.48
CA LEU A 297 -8.84 -7.05 -14.64
C LEU A 297 -9.62 -7.38 -15.91
N TYR A 298 -10.52 -6.51 -16.32
CA TYR A 298 -11.45 -6.76 -17.44
C TYR A 298 -11.37 -5.68 -18.51
N ASP A 299 -11.93 -5.97 -19.69
CA ASP A 299 -11.91 -5.04 -20.81
C ASP A 299 -12.95 -3.91 -20.63
N GLU A 300 -14.10 -4.24 -20.05
CA GLU A 300 -15.25 -3.32 -19.95
C GLU A 300 -15.86 -3.31 -18.54
N GLN A 301 -16.40 -2.16 -18.15
CA GLN A 301 -17.09 -1.96 -16.87
C GLN A 301 -18.31 -2.87 -16.70
N TYR A 302 -18.98 -3.24 -17.78
CA TYR A 302 -20.17 -4.09 -17.76
C TYR A 302 -19.90 -5.48 -17.15
N TYR A 303 -18.68 -5.98 -17.28
CA TYR A 303 -18.30 -7.30 -16.78
C TYR A 303 -17.86 -7.30 -15.31
N LEU A 304 -17.73 -6.13 -14.69
CA LEU A 304 -17.36 -6.03 -13.30
C LEU A 304 -18.49 -6.52 -12.38
N PRO A 305 -18.17 -7.24 -11.28
CA PRO A 305 -19.16 -7.61 -10.27
C PRO A 305 -19.90 -6.39 -9.72
N ASN A 306 -21.15 -6.58 -9.31
CA ASN A 306 -21.97 -5.48 -8.80
C ASN A 306 -21.42 -4.84 -7.54
N PHE A 307 -20.73 -5.59 -6.69
CA PHE A 307 -20.10 -5.12 -5.47
C PHE A 307 -18.78 -4.37 -5.72
N CYS A 308 -18.24 -4.40 -6.94
CA CYS A 308 -17.09 -3.61 -7.31
C CYS A 308 -17.48 -2.14 -7.40
N GLN A 309 -16.98 -1.32 -6.47
CA GLN A 309 -17.39 0.07 -6.33
C GLN A 309 -16.38 1.07 -6.87
N TYR A 310 -15.10 0.75 -6.85
CA TYR A 310 -14.03 1.63 -7.33
C TYR A 310 -13.49 1.13 -8.66
N ILE A 311 -13.39 2.01 -9.62
CA ILE A 311 -13.04 1.67 -11.00
C ILE A 311 -11.86 2.52 -11.44
N VAL A 312 -10.87 1.87 -12.02
CA VAL A 312 -9.73 2.48 -12.70
C VAL A 312 -9.86 2.17 -14.19
N ASN A 313 -10.13 3.18 -14.98
CA ASN A 313 -10.18 3.08 -16.43
C ASN A 313 -8.85 3.57 -17.03
N VAL A 314 -8.16 2.67 -17.72
CA VAL A 314 -6.85 2.96 -18.34
C VAL A 314 -6.95 3.46 -19.77
N ASP A 315 -8.18 3.52 -20.33
CA ASP A 315 -8.40 4.05 -21.67
C ASP A 315 -8.86 5.50 -21.61
N ASP A 316 -8.00 6.39 -22.08
CA ASP A 316 -8.34 7.76 -22.37
C ASP A 316 -8.34 7.95 -23.90
N PRO A 317 -9.38 8.62 -24.47
CA PRO A 317 -9.47 8.80 -25.91
C PRO A 317 -8.44 9.79 -26.48
N TYR A 318 -7.76 10.56 -25.63
CA TYR A 318 -6.87 11.63 -26.05
C TYR A 318 -5.39 11.39 -25.74
N ASP A 319 -5.10 10.53 -24.76
CA ASP A 319 -3.72 10.25 -24.33
C ASP A 319 -3.58 8.78 -23.90
N ASP A 320 -2.61 8.10 -24.49
CA ASP A 320 -2.33 6.68 -24.23
C ASP A 320 -1.90 6.36 -22.79
N ARG A 321 -1.45 7.36 -22.04
CA ARG A 321 -0.97 7.17 -20.68
C ARG A 321 -1.89 7.73 -19.61
N THR A 322 -2.87 8.50 -19.98
CA THR A 322 -3.86 9.03 -19.04
C THR A 322 -4.87 7.97 -18.66
N ALA A 323 -5.13 7.88 -17.36
CA ALA A 323 -6.13 6.99 -16.79
C ALA A 323 -7.03 7.77 -15.82
N THR A 324 -8.20 7.23 -15.54
CA THR A 324 -9.15 7.83 -14.60
C THR A 324 -9.58 6.83 -13.54
N ALA A 325 -9.65 7.28 -12.29
CA ALA A 325 -10.15 6.49 -11.18
C ALA A 325 -11.39 7.17 -10.57
N PHE A 326 -12.43 6.41 -10.30
CA PHE A 326 -13.70 6.94 -9.80
C PHE A 326 -14.55 5.90 -9.07
N TYR A 327 -15.47 6.38 -8.24
CA TYR A 327 -16.52 5.53 -7.69
C TYR A 327 -17.58 5.23 -8.74
N LYS A 328 -18.01 3.97 -8.84
CA LYS A 328 -19.04 3.53 -9.79
C LYS A 328 -20.33 4.37 -9.73
N TYR A 329 -20.71 4.81 -8.55
CA TYR A 329 -21.95 5.57 -8.30
C TYR A 329 -21.72 7.08 -8.11
N ARG A 330 -20.49 7.57 -8.27
CA ARG A 330 -20.11 8.98 -8.21
C ARG A 330 -19.15 9.30 -9.35
N ALA A 331 -19.62 9.10 -10.56
CA ALA A 331 -18.81 9.29 -11.77
C ALA A 331 -18.46 10.77 -12.07
N ASP A 332 -19.01 11.70 -11.32
CA ASP A 332 -18.68 13.12 -11.28
C ASP A 332 -17.36 13.41 -10.52
N GLU A 333 -17.02 12.57 -9.55
CA GLU A 333 -15.76 12.67 -8.78
C GLU A 333 -14.67 11.81 -9.44
N LYS A 334 -14.19 12.19 -10.62
CA LYS A 334 -13.11 11.48 -11.32
C LYS A 334 -11.76 12.05 -10.96
N MET A 335 -10.84 11.18 -10.62
CA MET A 335 -9.42 11.51 -10.48
C MET A 335 -8.67 11.10 -11.74
N GLY A 336 -8.23 12.07 -12.52
CA GLY A 336 -7.32 11.83 -13.65
C GLY A 336 -5.88 11.68 -13.18
N PHE A 337 -5.13 10.77 -13.80
CA PHE A 337 -3.70 10.60 -13.54
C PHE A 337 -2.98 10.06 -14.77
N THR A 338 -1.68 10.30 -14.83
CA THR A 338 -0.80 9.72 -15.87
C THR A 338 -0.17 8.45 -15.29
N MET A 339 -0.39 7.31 -15.94
CA MET A 339 0.23 6.04 -15.52
C MET A 339 1.76 6.15 -15.54
N ASP A 340 2.42 5.50 -14.61
CA ASP A 340 3.88 5.36 -14.64
C ASP A 340 4.35 4.64 -15.90
N GLN A 341 5.64 4.73 -16.23
CA GLN A 341 6.18 4.08 -17.43
C GLN A 341 5.96 2.56 -17.36
N PRO A 342 5.60 1.93 -18.48
CA PRO A 342 5.48 0.48 -18.55
C PRO A 342 6.78 -0.22 -18.16
N ILE A 343 6.68 -1.26 -17.35
CA ILE A 343 7.82 -2.10 -17.01
C ILE A 343 7.98 -3.16 -18.11
N PRO A 344 9.07 -3.17 -18.89
CA PRO A 344 9.31 -4.21 -19.86
C PRO A 344 9.33 -5.59 -19.23
N GLN A 345 8.78 -6.61 -19.92
CA GLN A 345 8.68 -7.98 -19.40
C GLN A 345 9.99 -8.49 -18.82
N ARG A 346 11.09 -8.29 -19.52
CA ARG A 346 12.42 -8.71 -19.04
C ARG A 346 12.80 -8.09 -17.70
N LYS A 347 12.43 -6.84 -17.44
CA LYS A 347 12.71 -6.16 -16.17
C LYS A 347 11.80 -6.71 -15.06
N PHE A 348 10.54 -6.93 -15.36
CA PHE A 348 9.60 -7.56 -14.43
C PHE A 348 10.06 -8.97 -14.03
N ASP A 349 10.50 -9.78 -15.00
CA ASP A 349 11.06 -11.11 -14.75
C ASP A 349 12.30 -11.05 -13.86
N ALA A 350 13.20 -10.10 -14.10
CA ALA A 350 14.40 -9.90 -13.30
C ALA A 350 14.04 -9.48 -11.86
N PHE A 351 13.11 -8.55 -11.71
CA PHE A 351 12.60 -8.10 -10.40
C PHE A 351 12.03 -9.27 -9.59
N CYS A 352 11.15 -10.07 -10.18
CA CYS A 352 10.53 -11.21 -9.49
C CYS A 352 11.58 -12.22 -9.02
N ARG A 353 12.58 -12.54 -9.87
CA ARG A 353 13.66 -13.48 -9.51
C ARG A 353 14.55 -12.90 -8.41
N GLN A 354 14.88 -11.63 -8.48
CA GLN A 354 15.70 -10.99 -7.47
C GLN A 354 14.98 -10.95 -6.11
N MET A 355 13.67 -10.68 -6.12
CA MET A 355 12.84 -10.72 -4.91
C MET A 355 12.86 -12.12 -4.26
N SER A 356 12.84 -13.19 -5.06
CA SER A 356 12.90 -14.57 -4.55
C SER A 356 14.25 -14.96 -3.94
N ALA A 357 15.31 -14.22 -4.28
CA ALA A 357 16.66 -14.52 -3.78
C ALA A 357 16.95 -13.88 -2.41
N ILE A 358 15.99 -13.11 -1.86
CA ILE A 358 16.16 -12.49 -0.56
C ILE A 358 15.93 -13.54 0.53
N GLU A 359 16.98 -13.86 1.24
CA GLU A 359 16.89 -14.66 2.45
C GLU A 359 16.51 -13.77 3.63
N VAL A 360 15.37 -14.08 4.23
CA VAL A 360 14.96 -13.44 5.49
C VAL A 360 15.46 -14.33 6.60
N GLU A 361 16.45 -13.84 7.35
CA GLU A 361 16.73 -14.46 8.64
C GLU A 361 15.47 -14.36 9.47
N ASP A 362 14.84 -15.51 9.69
CA ASP A 362 13.64 -15.54 10.52
C ASP A 362 13.99 -14.95 11.87
N ALA A 363 13.40 -13.79 12.13
CA ALA A 363 13.24 -13.30 13.50
C ALA A 363 12.34 -14.22 14.33
N VAL A 364 12.19 -15.49 13.91
CA VAL A 364 11.66 -16.63 14.69
C VAL A 364 12.52 -16.89 15.93
N LYS A 365 13.63 -16.20 16.08
CA LYS A 365 14.25 -16.00 17.39
C LYS A 365 13.34 -15.36 18.45
N GLY A 366 12.12 -14.96 18.08
CA GLY A 366 11.09 -14.47 19.02
C GLY A 366 10.02 -15.48 19.40
N GLN A 367 9.75 -16.49 18.60
CA GLN A 367 8.77 -17.53 18.94
C GLN A 367 9.49 -18.70 19.62
N ILE A 368 8.86 -19.24 20.67
CA ILE A 368 9.33 -20.45 21.31
C ILE A 368 9.29 -21.56 20.24
N PRO A 369 10.40 -22.21 19.92
CA PRO A 369 10.43 -23.24 18.89
C PRO A 369 9.50 -24.40 19.25
N VAL A 370 8.76 -24.92 18.26
CA VAL A 370 7.84 -26.05 18.45
C VAL A 370 8.60 -27.30 18.91
N SER A 371 9.85 -27.43 18.50
CA SER A 371 10.75 -28.48 18.97
C SER A 371 12.21 -27.95 18.99
N LEU A 372 12.94 -28.29 20.01
CA LEU A 372 14.36 -27.98 20.15
C LEU A 372 15.12 -29.23 20.55
N THR A 373 16.10 -29.62 19.75
CA THR A 373 16.95 -30.76 20.12
C THR A 373 17.99 -30.35 21.17
N PHE A 374 18.45 -31.30 21.96
CA PHE A 374 19.48 -31.06 22.97
C PHE A 374 20.77 -30.45 22.37
N LEU A 375 21.16 -30.88 21.17
CA LEU A 375 22.35 -30.34 20.51
C LEU A 375 22.15 -28.89 20.08
N GLN A 376 20.96 -28.53 19.59
CA GLN A 376 20.61 -27.14 19.27
C GLN A 376 20.60 -26.27 20.56
N CYS A 377 20.03 -26.78 21.64
CA CYS A 377 20.04 -26.10 22.94
C CYS A 377 21.47 -25.85 23.45
N MET A 378 22.42 -26.68 23.06
CA MET A 378 23.82 -26.55 23.40
C MET A 378 24.66 -25.80 22.34
N ASP A 379 24.00 -25.19 21.34
CA ASP A 379 24.63 -24.48 20.22
C ASP A 379 25.71 -25.32 19.52
N THR A 380 25.39 -26.59 19.23
CA THR A 380 26.28 -27.52 18.57
C THR A 380 25.54 -28.52 17.69
N ASN A 381 26.18 -28.99 16.63
CA ASN A 381 25.61 -29.97 15.69
C ASN A 381 26.13 -31.39 15.89
N LYS A 382 27.16 -31.60 16.74
CA LYS A 382 27.79 -32.91 16.94
C LYS A 382 28.06 -33.18 18.41
N VAL A 383 27.83 -34.39 18.83
CA VAL A 383 28.01 -34.83 20.22
C VAL A 383 29.44 -34.57 20.72
N ARG A 384 30.47 -34.73 19.87
CA ARG A 384 31.86 -34.49 20.25
C ARG A 384 32.19 -33.03 20.57
N ASP A 385 31.40 -32.08 19.96
CA ASP A 385 31.61 -30.66 20.11
C ASP A 385 30.94 -30.12 21.40
N LEU A 386 30.24 -30.98 22.14
CA LEU A 386 29.66 -30.65 23.47
C LEU A 386 30.75 -30.33 24.53
N ASN A 387 31.97 -30.75 24.31
CA ASN A 387 33.11 -30.48 25.21
C ASN A 387 32.83 -30.76 26.69
N VAL A 388 32.14 -31.91 26.95
CA VAL A 388 31.58 -32.25 28.27
C VAL A 388 32.64 -32.16 29.40
N LEU A 389 33.84 -32.67 29.17
CA LEU A 389 34.90 -32.66 30.17
C LEU A 389 35.36 -31.24 30.51
N GLU A 390 35.44 -30.34 29.53
CA GLU A 390 35.81 -28.95 29.77
C GLU A 390 34.70 -28.19 30.51
N ARG A 391 33.46 -28.49 30.18
CA ARG A 391 32.28 -27.93 30.90
C ARG A 391 32.26 -28.41 32.35
N TRP A 392 32.53 -29.66 32.61
CA TRP A 392 32.61 -30.19 33.99
C TRP A 392 33.73 -29.58 34.78
N LYS A 393 34.91 -29.35 34.18
CA LYS A 393 36.02 -28.68 34.86
C LYS A 393 35.72 -27.23 35.22
N LYS A 394 34.90 -26.55 34.42
CA LYS A 394 34.50 -25.14 34.63
C LYS A 394 33.34 -24.96 35.60
N ASN A 395 32.51 -25.98 35.79
CA ASN A 395 31.32 -25.91 36.63
C ASN A 395 31.58 -26.49 38.01
N ASP A 396 31.32 -25.70 39.04
CA ASP A 396 31.37 -26.15 40.43
C ASP A 396 29.90 -26.27 40.93
N SER A 397 29.46 -27.51 41.08
CA SER A 397 28.09 -27.80 41.53
C SER A 397 27.78 -27.35 42.99
N ALA A 398 28.81 -27.06 43.76
CA ALA A 398 28.64 -26.48 45.11
C ALA A 398 28.31 -24.97 45.01
N VAL A 399 28.66 -24.32 43.94
CA VAL A 399 28.44 -22.88 43.70
C VAL A 399 27.25 -22.61 42.79
N ASN A 400 27.09 -23.42 41.76
CA ASN A 400 26.07 -23.19 40.74
C ASN A 400 25.51 -24.52 40.18
N ILE A 401 24.20 -24.68 40.26
CA ILE A 401 23.44 -25.78 39.67
C ILE A 401 22.47 -25.17 38.66
N THR A 402 22.95 -24.95 37.43
CA THR A 402 22.15 -24.38 36.33
C THR A 402 22.12 -25.35 35.17
N ALA A 403 20.93 -25.67 34.70
CA ALA A 403 20.67 -26.53 33.54
C ALA A 403 19.89 -25.76 32.47
N PRO A 404 20.33 -25.81 31.19
CA PRO A 404 19.53 -25.29 30.09
C PRO A 404 18.31 -26.19 29.86
N LEU A 405 17.12 -25.61 29.78
CA LEU A 405 15.86 -26.32 29.58
C LEU A 405 15.32 -26.15 28.15
N GLY A 406 15.67 -25.08 27.47
CA GLY A 406 15.17 -24.79 26.14
C GLY A 406 15.39 -23.34 25.73
N GLU A 407 14.73 -22.91 24.69
CA GLU A 407 14.70 -21.52 24.25
C GLU A 407 13.40 -20.83 24.71
N GLY A 408 13.54 -19.61 25.23
CA GLY A 408 12.46 -18.73 25.56
C GLY A 408 12.23 -17.69 24.46
N GLU A 409 11.35 -16.75 24.71
CA GLU A 409 11.04 -15.65 23.82
C GLU A 409 12.32 -14.86 23.45
N GLY A 410 12.50 -14.56 22.14
CA GLY A 410 13.70 -13.88 21.65
C GLY A 410 14.91 -14.77 21.39
N GLY A 411 14.75 -16.10 21.30
CA GLY A 411 15.83 -17.04 21.05
C GLY A 411 16.86 -17.12 22.20
N LYS A 412 16.48 -16.66 23.38
CA LYS A 412 17.34 -16.72 24.57
C LYS A 412 17.25 -18.07 25.24
N LEU A 413 18.41 -18.64 25.54
CA LEU A 413 18.47 -19.90 26.29
C LEU A 413 17.79 -19.73 27.64
N PHE A 414 16.71 -20.46 27.87
CA PHE A 414 16.04 -20.53 29.16
C PHE A 414 16.72 -21.58 30.01
N SER A 415 17.31 -21.16 31.14
CA SER A 415 18.03 -22.03 32.04
C SER A 415 17.38 -22.03 33.42
N LEU A 416 17.23 -23.21 33.98
CA LEU A 416 16.81 -23.39 35.36
C LEU A 416 18.04 -23.39 36.27
N SER A 417 18.04 -22.47 37.23
CA SER A 417 19.10 -22.39 38.23
C SER A 417 18.53 -22.79 39.63
N LEU A 418 18.98 -23.90 40.16
CA LEU A 418 18.65 -24.35 41.51
C LEU A 418 19.69 -23.74 42.46
N HIS A 419 19.40 -22.55 42.95
CA HIS A 419 20.26 -21.79 43.84
C HIS A 419 19.66 -21.76 45.27
N ARG A 420 20.44 -21.24 46.24
CA ARG A 420 20.00 -21.10 47.64
C ARG A 420 18.64 -20.45 47.86
N HIS A 421 18.15 -19.68 46.88
CA HIS A 421 16.84 -19.03 46.93
C HIS A 421 15.73 -19.76 46.16
N CYS A 422 16.02 -20.82 45.42
CA CYS A 422 15.09 -21.57 44.60
C CYS A 422 15.47 -23.05 44.60
N SER A 423 15.43 -23.68 45.76
CA SER A 423 15.86 -25.07 45.94
C SER A 423 14.81 -26.13 45.48
N HIS A 424 13.63 -25.69 45.10
CA HIS A 424 12.54 -26.57 44.65
C HIS A 424 11.91 -26.01 43.40
N GLY A 425 11.59 -26.87 42.45
CA GLY A 425 10.86 -26.55 41.23
C GLY A 425 9.67 -27.48 41.00
N LEU A 426 8.57 -26.98 40.50
CA LEU A 426 7.45 -27.75 40.04
C LEU A 426 7.42 -27.74 38.50
N VAL A 427 7.42 -28.96 37.93
CA VAL A 427 7.21 -29.13 36.48
C VAL A 427 5.84 -29.75 36.28
N ALA A 428 4.98 -29.05 35.54
CA ALA A 428 3.64 -29.53 35.24
C ALA A 428 3.41 -29.50 33.73
N GLY A 429 2.75 -30.54 33.21
CA GLY A 429 2.41 -30.64 31.80
C GLY A 429 1.23 -31.59 31.61
N MET A 430 0.55 -31.45 30.48
CA MET A 430 -0.51 -32.40 30.11
C MET A 430 0.12 -33.68 29.51
N THR A 431 -0.66 -34.76 29.54
CA THR A 431 -0.26 -36.05 28.94
C THR A 431 0.10 -35.83 27.44
N GLY A 432 1.32 -36.14 27.06
CA GLY A 432 1.80 -35.95 25.70
C GLY A 432 2.49 -34.60 25.43
N SER A 433 2.71 -33.78 26.44
CA SER A 433 3.46 -32.51 26.27
C SER A 433 5.00 -32.67 26.25
N GLY A 434 5.51 -33.87 26.23
CA GLY A 434 6.95 -34.19 26.19
C GLY A 434 7.48 -34.75 27.46
#